data_33169136c6cadc23b30d681126d17507
#
_entry.id   33169136c6cadc23b30d681126d17507
#
_cell.length_a   1.000
_cell.length_b   1.000
_cell.length_c   1.000
_cell.angle_alpha   90.00
_cell.angle_beta   90.00
_cell.angle_gamma   90.00
#
_symmetry.space_group_name_H-M   'P 1'
#
loop_
_entity.id
_entity.type
_entity.pdbx_description
1 polymer ?
#
loop_
_entity_poly.entity_id
_entity_poly.type
_entity_poly.pdbx_seq_one_letter_code
_entity_poly.pdbx_strand_id
1 'polypeptide(L)'
;LFAYLPKTYNQKENGVLEHLPDSDGYLLVTRTDAGWQFKFVSCELQAGQVCDGFVMSAAWPLLDWSENQNCATVWDAYTTNGVAKWCFDGYYRFTPSNYVPTGENYYYRCVASYLIRLMAEQIGLSSAAPSLTICMLDVLAQEQNAYGFWPTQPESEWLSGDFQIADGFYDTRFNTDLVEIFIRANNSLGGGLYLDTVKRYAAFYQALAEANHAVTENGGWLVADYWHPELHDLTHTSLNHLAAECLALYRLADLLEDESLRETADKLLLAIEDTGSDWIKPNWDLYYSIQPDGTYDGTDYPSLTYNDLFNLQAYLTEKTGEQNQTIANLMYHKLCWMWANNVTDYKR
;
A
#
# COMPACT_ATOMS: atom_id res chain seq x y z
N LEU A 1 28.51 3.26 -1.31
CA LEU A 1 27.91 1.93 -1.37
C LEU A 1 26.79 1.83 -0.35
N PHE A 2 25.66 1.26 -0.75
CA PHE A 2 24.57 0.86 0.14
C PHE A 2 24.24 -0.60 -0.13
N ALA A 3 23.98 -1.41 0.90
CA ALA A 3 23.72 -2.83 0.76
C ALA A 3 22.60 -3.30 1.70
N TYR A 4 21.74 -4.17 1.18
CA TYR A 4 20.89 -5.05 1.98
C TYR A 4 21.54 -6.42 2.04
N LEU A 5 21.86 -6.87 3.24
CA LEU A 5 22.60 -8.12 3.43
C LEU A 5 21.77 -9.33 3.01
N PRO A 6 22.42 -10.38 2.44
CA PRO A 6 21.70 -11.56 1.97
C PRO A 6 20.91 -12.23 3.09
N LYS A 7 19.63 -12.43 2.84
CA LYS A 7 18.71 -13.18 3.70
C LYS A 7 18.31 -14.48 3.02
N THR A 8 18.13 -15.53 3.79
CA THR A 8 17.77 -16.84 3.27
C THR A 8 16.33 -17.18 3.62
N TYR A 9 15.58 -17.66 2.63
CA TYR A 9 14.16 -17.96 2.76
C TYR A 9 13.84 -19.34 2.20
N ASN A 10 12.87 -20.05 2.83
CA ASN A 10 12.09 -21.07 2.18
C ASN A 10 10.94 -20.41 1.42
N GLN A 11 10.79 -20.77 0.15
CA GLN A 11 9.59 -20.41 -0.61
C GLN A 11 8.44 -21.32 -0.19
N LYS A 12 7.35 -20.73 0.26
CA LYS A 12 6.10 -21.41 0.59
C LYS A 12 5.10 -21.20 -0.56
N GLU A 13 3.95 -21.83 -0.46
CA GLU A 13 2.84 -21.58 -1.38
C GLU A 13 2.25 -20.18 -1.20
N ASN A 14 1.45 -19.76 -2.17
CA ASN A 14 0.71 -18.50 -2.16
C ASN A 14 1.57 -17.25 -1.90
N GLY A 15 2.78 -17.20 -2.50
CA GLY A 15 3.66 -16.03 -2.43
C GLY A 15 4.19 -15.72 -1.02
N VAL A 16 4.25 -16.72 -0.13
CA VAL A 16 4.78 -16.59 1.23
C VAL A 16 6.23 -17.05 1.28
N LEU A 17 7.04 -16.36 2.06
CA LEU A 17 8.43 -16.70 2.37
C LEU A 17 8.57 -16.96 3.88
N GLU A 18 9.31 -18.00 4.24
CA GLU A 18 9.76 -18.21 5.62
C GLU A 18 11.24 -17.82 5.73
N HIS A 19 11.54 -16.79 6.50
CA HIS A 19 12.91 -16.35 6.75
C HIS A 19 13.65 -17.35 7.64
N LEU A 20 14.87 -17.73 7.25
CA LEU A 20 15.75 -18.66 7.94
C LEU A 20 16.97 -17.90 8.51
N PRO A 21 16.87 -17.24 9.68
CA PRO A 21 17.92 -16.35 10.17
C PRO A 21 19.28 -17.03 10.36
N ASP A 22 19.28 -18.30 10.80
CA ASP A 22 20.52 -19.08 11.01
C ASP A 22 21.24 -19.45 9.70
N SER A 23 20.56 -19.28 8.56
CA SER A 23 21.09 -19.53 7.21
C SER A 23 21.33 -18.26 6.43
N ASP A 24 21.24 -17.08 7.06
CA ASP A 24 21.52 -15.81 6.39
C ASP A 24 22.93 -15.75 5.86
N GLY A 25 23.06 -15.15 4.68
CA GLY A 25 24.36 -14.89 4.08
C GLY A 25 25.04 -13.66 4.69
N TYR A 26 26.22 -13.35 4.17
CA TYR A 26 26.96 -12.16 4.58
C TYR A 26 27.67 -11.48 3.39
N LEU A 27 28.02 -10.23 3.57
CA LEU A 27 28.82 -9.46 2.65
C LEU A 27 30.27 -9.37 3.16
N LEU A 28 31.21 -9.97 2.41
CA LEU A 28 32.64 -9.81 2.66
C LEU A 28 33.15 -8.62 1.86
N VAL A 29 33.74 -7.65 2.55
CA VAL A 29 34.35 -6.46 1.94
C VAL A 29 35.87 -6.56 2.14
N THR A 30 36.62 -6.62 1.05
CA THR A 30 38.10 -6.75 1.07
C THR A 30 38.74 -5.63 0.27
N ARG A 31 39.76 -4.99 0.83
CA ARG A 31 40.60 -4.07 0.09
C ARG A 31 41.67 -4.83 -0.67
N THR A 32 41.79 -4.53 -1.96
CA THR A 32 42.84 -5.08 -2.85
C THR A 32 43.64 -3.96 -3.45
N ASP A 33 44.73 -4.29 -4.15
CA ASP A 33 45.57 -3.28 -4.86
C ASP A 33 44.78 -2.60 -6.00
N ALA A 34 43.73 -3.27 -6.55
CA ALA A 34 42.88 -2.72 -7.59
C ALA A 34 41.64 -1.97 -7.05
N GLY A 35 41.46 -1.89 -5.71
CA GLY A 35 40.34 -1.21 -5.08
C GLY A 35 39.61 -2.10 -4.06
N TRP A 36 38.28 -1.93 -3.94
CA TRP A 36 37.46 -2.69 -3.02
C TRP A 36 36.75 -3.85 -3.74
N GLN A 37 36.84 -5.03 -3.15
CA GLN A 37 36.09 -6.21 -3.58
C GLN A 37 34.94 -6.47 -2.63
N PHE A 38 33.75 -6.69 -3.20
CA PHE A 38 32.53 -7.04 -2.49
C PHE A 38 32.13 -8.45 -2.90
N LYS A 39 31.94 -9.33 -1.93
CA LYS A 39 31.56 -10.73 -2.18
C LYS A 39 30.35 -11.07 -1.32
N PHE A 40 29.21 -11.32 -1.97
CA PHE A 40 28.08 -11.96 -1.33
C PHE A 40 28.38 -13.45 -1.11
N VAL A 41 28.11 -13.91 0.09
CA VAL A 41 28.30 -15.30 0.46
C VAL A 41 26.98 -15.82 1.01
N SER A 42 26.38 -16.79 0.35
CA SER A 42 25.22 -17.55 0.86
C SER A 42 25.69 -18.80 1.59
N CYS A 43 24.82 -19.37 2.43
CA CYS A 43 24.94 -20.76 2.84
C CYS A 43 24.72 -21.70 1.64
N GLU A 44 24.90 -23.00 1.82
CA GLU A 44 24.46 -24.02 0.86
C GLU A 44 22.94 -24.06 0.85
N LEU A 45 22.33 -23.79 -0.32
CA LEU A 45 20.89 -23.72 -0.48
C LEU A 45 20.33 -25.10 -0.85
N GLN A 46 19.19 -25.43 -0.29
CA GLN A 46 18.38 -26.58 -0.64
C GLN A 46 17.31 -26.22 -1.69
N ALA A 47 16.72 -27.23 -2.30
CA ALA A 47 15.60 -27.01 -3.22
C ALA A 47 14.44 -26.26 -2.52
N GLY A 48 13.92 -25.23 -3.17
CA GLY A 48 12.88 -24.35 -2.60
C GLY A 48 13.42 -23.23 -1.69
N GLN A 49 14.75 -23.09 -1.59
CA GLN A 49 15.37 -21.98 -0.87
C GLN A 49 15.92 -20.92 -1.83
N VAL A 50 15.87 -19.69 -1.39
CA VAL A 50 16.49 -18.53 -2.03
C VAL A 50 17.26 -17.73 -1.01
N CYS A 51 18.46 -17.27 -1.38
CA CYS A 51 19.23 -16.32 -0.58
C CYS A 51 19.45 -15.08 -1.43
N ASP A 52 18.97 -13.93 -0.97
CA ASP A 52 19.00 -12.70 -1.74
C ASP A 52 19.27 -11.45 -0.90
N GLY A 53 19.85 -10.48 -1.57
CA GLY A 53 20.14 -9.15 -1.08
C GLY A 53 20.55 -8.25 -2.25
N PHE A 54 20.87 -6.98 -1.99
CA PHE A 54 21.32 -6.08 -3.04
C PHE A 54 22.48 -5.20 -2.62
N VAL A 55 23.21 -4.71 -3.60
CA VAL A 55 24.23 -3.67 -3.43
C VAL A 55 24.01 -2.58 -4.46
N MET A 56 23.99 -1.35 -3.99
CA MET A 56 24.02 -0.16 -4.84
C MET A 56 25.39 0.52 -4.70
N SER A 57 26.00 0.91 -5.81
CA SER A 57 27.25 1.64 -5.83
C SER A 57 27.21 2.80 -6.82
N ALA A 58 27.90 3.90 -6.48
CA ALA A 58 28.08 5.06 -7.36
C ALA A 58 29.44 5.69 -7.12
N ALA A 59 29.87 6.51 -8.08
CA ALA A 59 31.11 7.33 -7.95
C ALA A 59 30.90 8.56 -7.05
N TRP A 60 29.65 8.83 -6.65
CA TRP A 60 29.26 9.92 -5.75
C TRP A 60 28.50 9.37 -4.54
N PRO A 61 28.30 10.14 -3.47
CA PRO A 61 27.51 9.72 -2.33
C PRO A 61 26.07 9.33 -2.76
N LEU A 62 25.65 8.11 -2.44
CA LEU A 62 24.28 7.64 -2.69
C LEU A 62 23.29 8.23 -1.70
N LEU A 63 23.75 8.44 -0.47
CA LEU A 63 23.00 8.95 0.67
C LEU A 63 23.80 10.04 1.34
N ASP A 64 23.23 11.19 1.52
CA ASP A 64 23.80 12.25 2.34
C ASP A 64 23.20 12.19 3.75
N TRP A 65 23.89 11.48 4.63
CA TRP A 65 23.48 11.30 6.02
C TRP A 65 23.55 12.60 6.83
N SER A 66 24.28 13.61 6.35
CA SER A 66 24.50 14.86 7.09
C SER A 66 23.41 15.90 6.84
N GLU A 67 22.81 15.91 5.65
CA GLU A 67 21.84 16.92 5.25
C GLU A 67 20.39 16.56 5.58
N ASN A 68 20.07 15.28 5.70
CA ASN A 68 18.69 14.85 5.94
C ASN A 68 18.61 13.68 6.92
N GLN A 69 18.34 13.98 8.18
CA GLN A 69 18.22 12.98 9.24
C GLN A 69 17.03 12.02 9.03
N ASN A 70 15.95 12.48 8.39
CA ASN A 70 14.84 11.62 8.01
C ASN A 70 15.26 10.62 6.92
N CYS A 71 16.12 11.04 5.99
CA CYS A 71 16.70 10.16 4.98
C CYS A 71 17.46 9.00 5.64
N ALA A 72 18.33 9.30 6.62
CA ALA A 72 19.04 8.27 7.37
C ALA A 72 18.11 7.26 8.04
N THR A 73 17.07 7.74 8.71
CA THR A 73 16.07 6.89 9.40
C THR A 73 15.32 5.99 8.42
N VAL A 74 14.88 6.55 7.28
CA VAL A 74 14.19 5.78 6.24
C VAL A 74 15.11 4.69 5.69
N TRP A 75 16.35 5.04 5.32
CA TRP A 75 17.29 4.07 4.74
C TRP A 75 17.72 3.00 5.74
N ASP A 76 17.83 3.32 7.02
CA ASP A 76 18.10 2.33 8.06
C ASP A 76 16.94 1.32 8.15
N ALA A 77 15.70 1.77 8.01
CA ALA A 77 14.53 0.90 8.01
C ALA A 77 14.56 -0.19 6.93
N TYR A 78 15.18 0.03 5.79
CA TYR A 78 15.30 -0.99 4.73
C TYR A 78 16.21 -2.15 5.11
N THR A 79 17.17 -1.92 5.99
CA THR A 79 18.14 -2.94 6.41
C THR A 79 17.83 -3.57 7.76
N THR A 80 17.15 -2.85 8.64
CA THR A 80 16.90 -3.26 10.03
C THR A 80 15.46 -3.61 10.33
N ASN A 81 14.52 -3.32 9.43
CA ASN A 81 13.09 -3.53 9.66
C ASN A 81 12.76 -5.03 9.87
N GLY A 82 12.22 -5.35 11.05
CA GLY A 82 11.78 -6.70 11.38
C GLY A 82 10.43 -7.08 10.74
N VAL A 83 9.63 -6.09 10.34
CA VAL A 83 8.26 -6.28 9.81
C VAL A 83 8.28 -6.55 8.31
N ALA A 84 9.32 -6.12 7.59
CA ALA A 84 9.47 -6.35 6.17
C ALA A 84 10.85 -6.91 5.83
N LYS A 85 10.92 -7.71 4.77
CA LYS A 85 12.13 -8.34 4.25
C LYS A 85 12.23 -8.15 2.75
N TRP A 86 13.43 -7.88 2.26
CA TRP A 86 13.73 -7.88 0.83
C TRP A 86 13.89 -9.30 0.30
N CYS A 87 13.31 -9.56 -0.89
CA CYS A 87 13.66 -10.65 -1.76
C CYS A 87 13.78 -10.12 -3.21
N PHE A 88 14.29 -10.90 -4.16
CA PHE A 88 14.64 -10.47 -5.52
C PHE A 88 13.52 -9.70 -6.26
N ASP A 89 12.31 -9.93 -5.86
CA ASP A 89 11.10 -9.35 -6.45
C ASP A 89 10.48 -8.25 -5.59
N GLY A 90 11.16 -7.77 -4.56
CA GLY A 90 10.74 -6.63 -3.74
C GLY A 90 10.62 -6.94 -2.24
N TYR A 91 9.83 -6.15 -1.54
CA TYR A 91 9.63 -6.30 -0.10
C TYR A 91 8.43 -7.16 0.23
N TYR A 92 8.65 -8.04 1.19
CA TYR A 92 7.64 -8.90 1.82
C TYR A 92 7.35 -8.39 3.22
N ARG A 93 6.09 -8.43 3.63
CA ARG A 93 5.64 -8.02 4.96
C ARG A 93 5.34 -9.23 5.81
N PHE A 94 5.55 -9.13 7.13
CA PHE A 94 5.19 -10.16 8.09
C PHE A 94 3.73 -10.60 7.91
N THR A 95 3.52 -11.90 7.79
CA THR A 95 2.20 -12.47 7.49
C THR A 95 1.29 -12.39 8.71
N PRO A 96 0.11 -11.76 8.61
CA PRO A 96 -0.88 -11.76 9.69
C PRO A 96 -1.30 -13.18 10.09
N SER A 97 -1.68 -13.34 11.37
CA SER A 97 -2.06 -14.66 11.91
C SER A 97 -3.34 -15.26 11.29
N ASN A 98 -4.16 -14.43 10.64
CA ASN A 98 -5.36 -14.86 9.92
C ASN A 98 -5.13 -15.15 8.44
N TYR A 99 -3.87 -15.11 7.97
CA TYR A 99 -3.49 -15.50 6.61
C TYR A 99 -2.91 -16.92 6.59
N VAL A 100 -3.14 -17.64 5.49
CA VAL A 100 -2.66 -19.01 5.30
C VAL A 100 -1.83 -19.09 4.01
N PRO A 101 -0.57 -19.58 4.05
CA PRO A 101 0.16 -20.07 5.24
C PRO A 101 0.72 -18.90 6.09
N THR A 102 0.80 -19.12 7.40
CA THR A 102 1.41 -18.20 8.37
C THR A 102 2.27 -18.93 9.38
N GLY A 103 3.13 -18.20 10.10
CA GLY A 103 4.00 -18.74 11.14
C GLY A 103 5.03 -17.74 11.61
N GLU A 104 5.84 -18.13 12.59
CA GLU A 104 7.00 -17.36 13.00
C GLU A 104 7.95 -17.18 11.81
N ASN A 105 8.41 -15.96 11.57
CA ASN A 105 9.26 -15.58 10.43
C ASN A 105 8.62 -15.74 9.03
N TYR A 106 7.29 -15.77 8.93
CA TYR A 106 6.59 -15.83 7.64
C TYR A 106 6.30 -14.42 7.13
N TYR A 107 6.57 -14.22 5.84
CA TYR A 107 6.39 -12.94 5.15
C TYR A 107 5.65 -13.18 3.84
N TYR A 108 4.60 -12.41 3.58
CA TYR A 108 3.87 -12.47 2.32
C TYR A 108 4.17 -11.24 1.47
N ARG A 109 4.03 -11.41 0.17
CA ARG A 109 4.18 -10.30 -0.74
C ARG A 109 3.01 -9.34 -0.60
N CYS A 110 3.24 -8.22 0.04
CA CYS A 110 2.27 -7.15 0.17
C CYS A 110 2.56 -6.10 -0.90
N VAL A 111 1.67 -5.97 -1.88
CA VAL A 111 1.84 -5.04 -3.01
C VAL A 111 1.93 -3.58 -2.57
N ALA A 112 1.23 -3.21 -1.51
CA ALA A 112 1.28 -1.88 -0.88
C ALA A 112 2.43 -1.76 0.14
N SER A 113 3.58 -2.43 -0.08
CA SER A 113 4.69 -2.39 0.87
C SER A 113 5.02 -0.96 1.28
N TYR A 114 4.94 -0.67 2.57
CA TYR A 114 5.28 0.64 3.14
C TYR A 114 6.70 1.07 2.80
N LEU A 115 7.62 0.12 2.63
CA LEU A 115 9.00 0.44 2.25
C LEU A 115 9.09 0.97 0.82
N ILE A 116 8.31 0.43 -0.14
CA ILE A 116 8.26 0.95 -1.51
C ILE A 116 7.75 2.40 -1.49
N ARG A 117 6.70 2.68 -0.73
CA ARG A 117 6.17 4.04 -0.57
C ARG A 117 7.21 4.99 0.01
N LEU A 118 7.85 4.60 1.12
CA LEU A 118 8.91 5.39 1.74
C LEU A 118 10.06 5.65 0.76
N MET A 119 10.43 4.67 -0.07
CA MET A 119 11.46 4.84 -1.08
C MET A 119 11.04 5.86 -2.14
N ALA A 120 9.82 5.77 -2.65
CA ALA A 120 9.29 6.73 -3.63
C ALA A 120 9.24 8.16 -3.06
N GLU A 121 9.00 8.31 -1.75
CA GLU A 121 9.03 9.60 -1.05
C GLU A 121 10.45 10.19 -0.93
N GLN A 122 11.50 9.37 -1.07
CA GLN A 122 12.89 9.82 -1.07
C GLN A 122 13.39 10.24 -2.47
N ILE A 123 12.59 10.12 -3.53
CA ILE A 123 12.94 10.62 -4.86
C ILE A 123 13.13 12.14 -4.78
N GLY A 124 14.32 12.61 -5.21
CA GLY A 124 14.72 14.01 -5.09
C GLY A 124 15.48 14.37 -3.79
N LEU A 125 15.42 13.49 -2.77
CA LEU A 125 16.16 13.65 -1.51
C LEU A 125 17.39 12.74 -1.44
N SER A 126 17.40 11.64 -2.20
CA SER A 126 18.50 10.68 -2.27
C SER A 126 18.73 10.24 -3.71
N SER A 127 20.00 10.24 -4.14
CA SER A 127 20.36 9.77 -5.49
C SER A 127 20.19 8.25 -5.68
N ALA A 128 20.02 7.49 -4.60
CA ALA A 128 19.79 6.05 -4.64
C ALA A 128 18.28 5.71 -4.81
N ALA A 129 17.40 6.57 -4.33
CA ALA A 129 15.96 6.30 -4.28
C ALA A 129 15.32 6.07 -5.67
N PRO A 130 15.63 6.85 -6.73
CA PRO A 130 15.04 6.60 -8.04
C PRO A 130 15.30 5.19 -8.56
N SER A 131 16.56 4.72 -8.50
CA SER A 131 16.94 3.41 -9.02
C SER A 131 16.25 2.27 -8.28
N LEU A 132 16.18 2.33 -6.95
CA LEU A 132 15.54 1.29 -6.16
C LEU A 132 14.01 1.31 -6.33
N THR A 133 13.41 2.50 -6.40
CA THR A 133 11.97 2.65 -6.69
C THR A 133 11.63 2.04 -8.05
N ILE A 134 12.39 2.36 -9.10
CA ILE A 134 12.17 1.80 -10.44
C ILE A 134 12.31 0.28 -10.40
N CYS A 135 13.36 -0.26 -9.80
CA CYS A 135 13.56 -1.71 -9.69
C CYS A 135 12.34 -2.43 -9.08
N MET A 136 11.80 -1.88 -7.98
CA MET A 136 10.62 -2.46 -7.32
C MET A 136 9.34 -2.31 -8.14
N LEU A 137 9.13 -1.12 -8.74
CA LEU A 137 7.91 -0.87 -9.52
C LEU A 137 7.90 -1.59 -10.85
N ASP A 138 9.06 -1.84 -11.48
CA ASP A 138 9.15 -2.65 -12.70
C ASP A 138 8.67 -4.09 -12.46
N VAL A 139 9.07 -4.67 -11.32
CA VAL A 139 8.59 -6.00 -10.93
C VAL A 139 7.07 -5.98 -10.71
N LEU A 140 6.58 -5.02 -9.91
CA LEU A 140 5.14 -4.91 -9.63
C LEU A 140 4.31 -4.63 -10.89
N ALA A 141 4.81 -3.82 -11.83
CA ALA A 141 4.13 -3.60 -13.09
C ALA A 141 3.98 -4.88 -13.94
N GLN A 142 4.99 -5.78 -13.88
CA GLN A 142 4.94 -7.08 -14.56
C GLN A 142 4.01 -8.08 -13.88
N GLU A 143 3.79 -7.95 -12.58
CA GLU A 143 2.93 -8.84 -11.79
C GLU A 143 1.46 -8.44 -11.77
N GLN A 144 1.12 -7.29 -12.32
CA GLN A 144 -0.27 -6.91 -12.51
C GLN A 144 -0.97 -7.99 -13.34
N ASN A 145 -2.05 -8.57 -12.81
CA ASN A 145 -2.74 -9.68 -13.45
C ASN A 145 -3.52 -9.27 -14.72
N ALA A 146 -4.14 -10.25 -15.40
CA ALA A 146 -4.89 -10.01 -16.63
C ALA A 146 -6.14 -9.12 -16.41
N TYR A 147 -6.67 -9.03 -15.22
CA TYR A 147 -7.78 -8.14 -14.88
C TYR A 147 -7.34 -6.68 -14.70
N GLY A 148 -6.07 -6.44 -14.37
CA GLY A 148 -5.54 -5.09 -14.14
C GLY A 148 -5.28 -4.76 -12.67
N PHE A 149 -5.32 -5.74 -11.76
CA PHE A 149 -5.02 -5.54 -10.34
C PHE A 149 -3.89 -6.43 -9.84
N TRP A 150 -3.46 -6.20 -8.61
CA TRP A 150 -2.45 -7.01 -7.91
C TRP A 150 -3.14 -7.85 -6.84
N PRO A 151 -3.14 -9.19 -6.99
CA PRO A 151 -3.80 -10.08 -6.06
C PRO A 151 -3.08 -10.18 -4.73
N THR A 152 -3.82 -10.26 -3.63
CA THR A 152 -3.32 -10.73 -2.35
C THR A 152 -3.34 -12.24 -2.37
N GLN A 153 -2.15 -12.85 -2.45
CA GLN A 153 -2.02 -14.27 -2.72
C GLN A 153 -2.36 -15.19 -1.53
N PRO A 154 -1.93 -14.91 -0.28
CA PRO A 154 -2.35 -15.72 0.85
C PRO A 154 -3.86 -15.65 1.07
N GLU A 155 -4.47 -16.79 1.36
CA GLU A 155 -5.86 -16.84 1.80
C GLU A 155 -6.01 -16.12 3.15
N SER A 156 -7.08 -15.35 3.31
CA SER A 156 -7.52 -14.81 4.60
C SER A 156 -8.60 -15.70 5.18
N GLU A 157 -8.35 -16.36 6.32
CA GLU A 157 -9.33 -17.23 6.99
C GLU A 157 -10.64 -16.49 7.28
N TRP A 158 -10.55 -15.20 7.58
CA TRP A 158 -11.72 -14.37 7.79
C TRP A 158 -12.51 -14.13 6.50
N LEU A 159 -11.84 -13.73 5.42
CA LEU A 159 -12.52 -13.46 4.14
C LEU A 159 -13.10 -14.73 3.52
N SER A 160 -12.39 -15.85 3.63
CA SER A 160 -12.89 -17.13 3.12
C SER A 160 -14.07 -17.66 3.95
N GLY A 161 -14.06 -17.44 5.27
CA GLY A 161 -15.12 -17.87 6.17
C GLY A 161 -16.40 -17.05 6.06
N ASP A 162 -16.28 -15.71 6.06
CA ASP A 162 -17.42 -14.81 6.14
C ASP A 162 -17.97 -14.42 4.76
N PHE A 163 -17.11 -14.35 3.71
CA PHE A 163 -17.45 -13.80 2.40
C PHE A 163 -17.12 -14.73 1.22
N GLN A 164 -16.71 -15.96 1.46
CA GLN A 164 -16.33 -16.94 0.44
C GLN A 164 -15.23 -16.46 -0.51
N ILE A 165 -14.37 -15.57 -0.04
CA ILE A 165 -13.25 -15.02 -0.82
C ILE A 165 -12.02 -15.91 -0.62
N ALA A 166 -11.51 -16.51 -1.71
CA ALA A 166 -10.34 -17.36 -1.72
C ALA A 166 -9.02 -16.53 -1.82
N ASP A 167 -7.88 -17.20 -1.80
CA ASP A 167 -6.57 -16.65 -2.13
C ASP A 167 -6.55 -16.01 -3.52
N GLY A 168 -5.68 -15.04 -3.72
CA GLY A 168 -5.61 -14.28 -4.97
C GLY A 168 -6.66 -13.16 -5.08
N PHE A 169 -7.24 -12.74 -3.98
CA PHE A 169 -8.28 -11.73 -3.95
C PHE A 169 -7.74 -10.31 -4.22
N TYR A 170 -8.64 -9.46 -4.65
CA TYR A 170 -8.46 -8.02 -4.73
C TYR A 170 -8.75 -7.39 -3.36
N ASP A 171 -7.78 -6.63 -2.87
CA ASP A 171 -7.91 -5.76 -1.70
C ASP A 171 -7.84 -4.32 -2.23
N THR A 172 -8.92 -3.56 -2.07
CA THR A 172 -9.03 -2.19 -2.57
C THR A 172 -7.93 -1.31 -1.99
N ARG A 173 -7.66 -1.44 -0.69
CA ARG A 173 -6.67 -0.61 -0.02
C ARG A 173 -5.25 -0.88 -0.48
N PHE A 174 -4.84 -2.14 -0.57
CA PHE A 174 -3.49 -2.48 -1.00
C PHE A 174 -3.22 -2.06 -2.43
N ASN A 175 -4.20 -2.24 -3.31
CA ASN A 175 -4.07 -1.82 -4.69
C ASN A 175 -4.07 -0.30 -4.86
N THR A 176 -4.93 0.41 -4.14
CA THR A 176 -4.99 1.87 -4.14
C THR A 176 -3.69 2.49 -3.62
N ASP A 177 -3.16 1.98 -2.50
CA ASP A 177 -1.88 2.44 -1.95
C ASP A 177 -0.73 2.21 -2.95
N LEU A 178 -0.72 1.09 -3.69
CA LEU A 178 0.28 0.85 -4.73
C LEU A 178 0.13 1.81 -5.91
N VAL A 179 -1.09 2.03 -6.38
CA VAL A 179 -1.35 2.97 -7.50
C VAL A 179 -0.90 4.38 -7.15
N GLU A 180 -1.11 4.84 -5.92
CA GLU A 180 -0.59 6.11 -5.44
C GLU A 180 0.95 6.18 -5.53
N ILE A 181 1.65 5.06 -5.32
CA ILE A 181 3.11 5.00 -5.51
C ILE A 181 3.48 5.13 -7.00
N PHE A 182 2.75 4.47 -7.90
CA PHE A 182 2.95 4.61 -9.35
C PHE A 182 2.69 6.03 -9.83
N ILE A 183 1.61 6.69 -9.36
CA ILE A 183 1.31 8.09 -9.67
C ILE A 183 2.46 9.01 -9.20
N ARG A 184 2.90 8.83 -7.98
CA ARG A 184 4.03 9.60 -7.41
C ARG A 184 5.32 9.38 -8.21
N ALA A 185 5.66 8.15 -8.54
CA ALA A 185 6.86 7.82 -9.32
C ALA A 185 6.78 8.44 -10.73
N ASN A 186 5.64 8.37 -11.39
CA ASN A 186 5.42 9.02 -12.69
C ASN A 186 5.64 10.54 -12.60
N ASN A 187 5.08 11.20 -11.61
CA ASN A 187 5.21 12.63 -11.40
C ASN A 187 6.65 13.06 -11.05
N SER A 188 7.35 12.27 -10.23
CA SER A 188 8.69 12.61 -9.74
C SER A 188 9.80 12.25 -10.71
N LEU A 189 9.66 11.15 -11.47
CA LEU A 189 10.66 10.66 -12.42
C LEU A 189 10.41 11.16 -13.85
N GLY A 190 9.17 11.53 -14.18
CA GLY A 190 8.75 11.98 -15.50
C GLY A 190 8.71 10.86 -16.55
N GLY A 191 8.52 11.25 -17.82
CA GLY A 191 8.63 10.34 -18.97
C GLY A 191 7.45 9.39 -19.19
N GLY A 192 6.36 9.51 -18.44
CA GLY A 192 5.19 8.65 -18.63
C GLY A 192 5.43 7.20 -18.20
N LEU A 193 6.36 6.97 -17.27
CA LEU A 193 6.63 5.67 -16.69
C LEU A 193 5.34 5.10 -16.08
N TYR A 194 5.07 3.83 -16.34
CA TYR A 194 3.93 3.10 -15.75
C TYR A 194 2.52 3.58 -16.15
N LEU A 195 2.37 4.46 -17.15
CA LEU A 195 1.03 4.92 -17.58
C LEU A 195 0.12 3.76 -18.02
N ASP A 196 0.67 2.76 -18.72
CA ASP A 196 -0.13 1.59 -19.13
C ASP A 196 -0.57 0.75 -17.92
N THR A 197 0.28 0.66 -16.89
CA THR A 197 -0.04 -0.04 -15.64
C THR A 197 -1.18 0.65 -14.90
N VAL A 198 -1.10 1.97 -14.72
CA VAL A 198 -2.17 2.71 -14.02
C VAL A 198 -3.46 2.79 -14.85
N LYS A 199 -3.38 2.83 -16.18
CA LYS A 199 -4.56 2.76 -17.06
C LYS A 199 -5.30 1.43 -16.94
N ARG A 200 -4.58 0.31 -16.91
CA ARG A 200 -5.19 -1.01 -16.73
C ARG A 200 -5.88 -1.11 -15.37
N TYR A 201 -5.23 -0.59 -14.30
CA TYR A 201 -5.85 -0.53 -13.00
C TYR A 201 -7.10 0.35 -12.99
N ALA A 202 -7.03 1.55 -13.56
CA ALA A 202 -8.16 2.48 -13.63
C ALA A 202 -9.39 1.84 -14.31
N ALA A 203 -9.17 1.17 -15.46
CA ALA A 203 -10.23 0.46 -16.18
C ALA A 203 -10.81 -0.70 -15.35
N PHE A 204 -9.96 -1.46 -14.66
CA PHE A 204 -10.41 -2.51 -13.74
C PHE A 204 -11.25 -1.94 -12.60
N TYR A 205 -10.74 -0.89 -11.92
CA TYR A 205 -11.43 -0.33 -10.77
C TYR A 205 -12.80 0.28 -11.14
N GLN A 206 -12.91 0.98 -12.26
CA GLN A 206 -14.19 1.50 -12.73
C GLN A 206 -15.22 0.38 -12.94
N ALA A 207 -14.82 -0.70 -13.63
CA ALA A 207 -15.69 -1.85 -13.86
C ALA A 207 -16.07 -2.55 -12.53
N LEU A 208 -15.13 -2.66 -11.60
CA LEU A 208 -15.36 -3.21 -10.26
C LEU A 208 -16.35 -2.34 -9.48
N ALA A 209 -16.10 -1.03 -9.42
CA ALA A 209 -16.93 -0.10 -8.67
C ALA A 209 -18.36 -0.07 -9.21
N GLU A 210 -18.54 -0.13 -10.53
CA GLU A 210 -19.88 -0.22 -11.15
C GLU A 210 -20.62 -1.50 -10.81
N ALA A 211 -19.89 -2.62 -10.69
CA ALA A 211 -20.49 -3.95 -10.45
C ALA A 211 -20.65 -4.31 -8.97
N ASN A 212 -19.83 -3.72 -8.06
CA ASN A 212 -19.68 -4.17 -6.67
C ASN A 212 -19.86 -3.03 -5.67
N HIS A 213 -20.98 -2.32 -5.73
CA HIS A 213 -21.31 -1.25 -4.79
C HIS A 213 -22.73 -1.35 -4.27
N ALA A 214 -22.97 -0.79 -3.09
CA ALA A 214 -24.29 -0.45 -2.61
C ALA A 214 -24.57 1.03 -2.94
N VAL A 215 -25.82 1.35 -3.31
CA VAL A 215 -26.21 2.71 -3.68
C VAL A 215 -26.76 3.44 -2.45
N THR A 216 -26.25 4.65 -2.18
CA THR A 216 -26.74 5.54 -1.13
C THR A 216 -28.00 6.33 -1.56
N GLU A 217 -28.59 7.11 -0.64
CA GLU A 217 -29.86 7.82 -0.86
C GLU A 217 -29.85 8.71 -2.12
N ASN A 218 -28.76 9.45 -2.37
CA ASN A 218 -28.63 10.36 -3.51
C ASN A 218 -27.84 9.77 -4.67
N GLY A 219 -27.54 8.46 -4.63
CA GLY A 219 -26.90 7.74 -5.72
C GLY A 219 -25.37 7.67 -5.64
N GLY A 220 -24.80 7.88 -4.46
CA GLY A 220 -23.38 7.59 -4.19
C GLY A 220 -23.13 6.09 -4.16
N TRP A 221 -21.86 5.70 -4.29
CA TRP A 221 -21.42 4.32 -4.37
C TRP A 221 -20.57 3.93 -3.18
N LEU A 222 -21.06 3.00 -2.36
CA LEU A 222 -20.31 2.30 -1.31
C LEU A 222 -19.68 1.05 -1.95
N VAL A 223 -18.46 1.17 -2.43
CA VAL A 223 -17.73 0.07 -3.09
C VAL A 223 -17.26 -0.93 -2.04
N ALA A 224 -17.43 -2.21 -2.30
CA ALA A 224 -16.99 -3.29 -1.42
C ALA A 224 -15.46 -3.35 -1.32
N ASP A 225 -14.92 -3.55 -0.11
CA ASP A 225 -13.47 -3.50 0.16
C ASP A 225 -12.70 -4.63 -0.52
N TYR A 226 -13.33 -5.81 -0.70
CA TYR A 226 -12.69 -7.01 -1.23
C TYR A 226 -13.49 -7.63 -2.35
N TRP A 227 -12.80 -8.29 -3.27
CA TRP A 227 -13.42 -8.96 -4.42
C TRP A 227 -12.56 -10.12 -4.92
N HIS A 228 -13.21 -11.13 -5.52
CA HIS A 228 -12.53 -12.22 -6.20
C HIS A 228 -13.25 -12.53 -7.53
N PRO A 229 -12.51 -12.84 -8.62
CA PRO A 229 -13.11 -13.01 -9.95
C PRO A 229 -14.02 -14.24 -10.09
N GLU A 230 -13.81 -15.26 -9.26
CA GLU A 230 -14.56 -16.53 -9.39
C GLU A 230 -15.77 -16.59 -8.44
N LEU A 231 -15.55 -16.45 -7.15
CA LEU A 231 -16.58 -16.59 -6.13
C LEU A 231 -16.35 -15.59 -4.99
N HIS A 232 -17.39 -14.84 -4.65
CA HIS A 232 -17.39 -13.91 -3.53
C HIS A 232 -18.80 -13.49 -3.15
N ASP A 233 -19.01 -13.25 -1.88
CA ASP A 233 -20.15 -12.50 -1.39
C ASP A 233 -19.78 -11.00 -1.33
N LEU A 234 -20.78 -10.11 -1.39
CA LEU A 234 -20.53 -8.68 -1.25
C LEU A 234 -19.98 -8.40 0.15
N THR A 235 -18.79 -7.82 0.22
CA THR A 235 -18.17 -7.47 1.49
C THR A 235 -18.64 -6.10 2.00
N HIS A 236 -18.22 -5.74 3.20
CA HIS A 236 -18.43 -4.39 3.74
C HIS A 236 -17.66 -3.34 2.94
N THR A 237 -18.00 -2.07 3.18
CA THR A 237 -17.24 -0.90 2.76
C THR A 237 -16.66 -0.22 4.00
N SER A 238 -15.36 -0.01 4.08
CA SER A 238 -14.75 0.77 5.16
C SER A 238 -14.46 2.21 4.73
N LEU A 239 -14.61 3.15 5.66
CA LEU A 239 -14.46 4.58 5.36
C LEU A 239 -13.04 4.96 4.92
N ASN A 240 -12.03 4.30 5.49
CA ASN A 240 -10.64 4.54 5.10
C ASN A 240 -10.33 4.04 3.67
N HIS A 241 -10.90 2.90 3.25
CA HIS A 241 -10.79 2.43 1.85
C HIS A 241 -11.49 3.42 0.92
N LEU A 242 -12.76 3.71 1.18
CA LEU A 242 -13.56 4.61 0.35
C LEU A 242 -12.92 6.00 0.16
N ALA A 243 -12.37 6.59 1.22
CA ALA A 243 -11.68 7.87 1.15
C ALA A 243 -10.37 7.80 0.35
N ALA A 244 -9.59 6.72 0.52
CA ALA A 244 -8.35 6.52 -0.21
C ALA A 244 -8.61 6.28 -1.71
N GLU A 245 -9.60 5.46 -2.03
CA GLU A 245 -10.02 5.17 -3.41
C GLU A 245 -10.54 6.41 -4.13
N CYS A 246 -11.41 7.18 -3.48
CA CYS A 246 -11.91 8.44 -3.99
C CYS A 246 -10.77 9.39 -4.37
N LEU A 247 -9.78 9.55 -3.48
CA LEU A 247 -8.60 10.37 -3.75
C LEU A 247 -7.76 9.82 -4.90
N ALA A 248 -7.52 8.51 -4.94
CA ALA A 248 -6.73 7.87 -5.99
C ALA A 248 -7.38 8.04 -7.36
N LEU A 249 -8.70 7.89 -7.44
CA LEU A 249 -9.46 8.13 -8.69
C LEU A 249 -9.35 9.57 -9.18
N TYR A 250 -9.47 10.55 -8.29
CA TYR A 250 -9.26 11.95 -8.67
C TYR A 250 -7.85 12.20 -9.21
N ARG A 251 -6.83 11.61 -8.57
CA ARG A 251 -5.44 11.73 -9.03
C ARG A 251 -5.17 10.98 -10.33
N LEU A 252 -5.82 9.84 -10.53
CA LEU A 252 -5.78 9.12 -11.81
C LEU A 252 -6.46 9.93 -12.90
N ALA A 253 -7.61 10.56 -12.61
CA ALA A 253 -8.29 11.45 -13.55
C ALA A 253 -7.39 12.62 -13.97
N ASP A 254 -6.68 13.24 -13.02
CA ASP A 254 -5.73 14.30 -13.32
C ASP A 254 -4.52 13.80 -14.14
N LEU A 255 -3.96 12.63 -13.78
CA LEU A 255 -2.79 12.06 -14.47
C LEU A 255 -3.10 11.61 -15.89
N LEU A 256 -4.27 11.01 -16.09
CA LEU A 256 -4.68 10.40 -17.36
C LEU A 256 -5.53 11.34 -18.24
N GLU A 257 -5.90 12.52 -17.71
CA GLU A 257 -6.83 13.46 -18.33
C GLU A 257 -8.17 12.78 -18.69
N ASP A 258 -8.69 11.96 -17.77
CA ASP A 258 -9.87 11.12 -17.98
C ASP A 258 -11.02 11.54 -17.06
N GLU A 259 -12.03 12.20 -17.61
CA GLU A 259 -13.18 12.70 -16.86
C GLU A 259 -14.08 11.57 -16.33
N SER A 260 -14.11 10.40 -16.96
CA SER A 260 -14.92 9.28 -16.48
C SER A 260 -14.44 8.74 -15.13
N LEU A 261 -13.13 8.83 -14.85
CA LEU A 261 -12.55 8.52 -13.54
C LEU A 261 -13.01 9.52 -12.47
N ARG A 262 -13.10 10.80 -12.86
CA ARG A 262 -13.62 11.87 -11.98
C ARG A 262 -15.09 11.63 -11.63
N GLU A 263 -15.92 11.28 -12.61
CA GLU A 263 -17.33 10.94 -12.39
C GLU A 263 -17.47 9.74 -11.41
N THR A 264 -16.59 8.75 -11.52
CA THR A 264 -16.56 7.63 -10.57
C THR A 264 -16.13 8.09 -9.17
N ALA A 265 -15.09 8.94 -9.06
CA ALA A 265 -14.67 9.53 -7.79
C ALA A 265 -15.78 10.35 -7.13
N ASP A 266 -16.55 11.12 -7.92
CA ASP A 266 -17.69 11.90 -7.44
C ASP A 266 -18.79 11.00 -6.85
N LYS A 267 -18.97 9.77 -7.38
CA LYS A 267 -19.90 8.80 -6.81
C LYS A 267 -19.42 8.28 -5.43
N LEU A 268 -18.13 8.07 -5.26
CA LEU A 268 -17.56 7.69 -3.98
C LEU A 268 -17.63 8.84 -2.96
N LEU A 269 -17.33 10.05 -3.41
CA LEU A 269 -17.46 11.25 -2.57
C LEU A 269 -18.90 11.45 -2.13
N LEU A 270 -19.87 11.33 -3.04
CA LEU A 270 -21.29 11.42 -2.73
C LEU A 270 -21.71 10.35 -1.69
N ALA A 271 -21.15 9.15 -1.75
CA ALA A 271 -21.42 8.12 -0.74
C ALA A 271 -20.91 8.54 0.65
N ILE A 272 -19.73 9.16 0.74
CA ILE A 272 -19.21 9.73 2.00
C ILE A 272 -20.13 10.85 2.51
N GLU A 273 -20.63 11.70 1.61
CA GLU A 273 -21.54 12.80 1.95
C GLU A 273 -22.91 12.29 2.42
N ASP A 274 -23.47 11.34 1.71
CA ASP A 274 -24.79 10.76 2.04
C ASP A 274 -24.81 10.03 3.38
N THR A 275 -23.72 9.30 3.68
CA THR A 275 -23.58 8.54 4.92
C THR A 275 -23.08 9.39 6.10
N GLY A 276 -22.36 10.43 5.82
CA GLY A 276 -22.04 11.56 6.71
C GLY A 276 -21.85 11.20 8.19
N SER A 277 -22.74 11.76 9.03
CA SER A 277 -22.66 11.60 10.49
C SER A 277 -22.98 10.18 10.99
N ASP A 278 -23.51 9.30 10.17
CA ASP A 278 -23.84 7.92 10.58
C ASP A 278 -22.57 7.10 10.89
N TRP A 279 -21.43 7.52 10.33
CA TRP A 279 -20.12 6.96 10.69
C TRP A 279 -19.68 7.30 12.13
N ILE A 280 -20.31 8.29 12.79
CA ILE A 280 -19.83 8.82 14.08
C ILE A 280 -20.42 8.03 15.24
N LYS A 281 -19.57 7.39 16.04
CA LYS A 281 -19.95 6.69 17.27
C LYS A 281 -20.32 7.66 18.40
N PRO A 282 -21.11 7.23 19.40
CA PRO A 282 -21.43 8.05 20.56
C PRO A 282 -20.21 8.57 21.37
N ASN A 283 -19.06 7.88 21.28
CA ASN A 283 -17.80 8.28 21.90
C ASN A 283 -16.91 9.15 21.01
N TRP A 284 -17.44 9.64 19.87
CA TRP A 284 -16.78 10.47 18.86
C TRP A 284 -15.75 9.75 17.97
N ASP A 285 -15.51 8.46 18.20
CA ASP A 285 -14.77 7.64 17.24
C ASP A 285 -15.61 7.42 15.97
N LEU A 286 -15.02 6.81 14.94
CA LEU A 286 -15.73 6.39 13.76
C LEU A 286 -16.02 4.88 13.81
N TYR A 287 -17.08 4.45 13.15
CA TYR A 287 -17.22 3.05 12.78
C TYR A 287 -16.19 2.69 11.72
N TYR A 288 -15.71 1.46 11.76
CA TYR A 288 -14.75 0.97 10.77
C TYR A 288 -15.42 0.78 9.41
N SER A 289 -16.60 0.14 9.39
CA SER A 289 -17.26 -0.30 8.17
C SER A 289 -18.78 -0.14 8.22
N ILE A 290 -19.36 -0.08 7.03
CA ILE A 290 -20.78 -0.33 6.78
C ILE A 290 -20.93 -1.69 6.10
N GLN A 291 -21.78 -2.54 6.66
CA GLN A 291 -22.05 -3.88 6.15
C GLN A 291 -23.01 -3.83 4.95
N PRO A 292 -23.11 -4.90 4.13
CA PRO A 292 -24.04 -4.95 3.00
C PRO A 292 -25.51 -4.75 3.37
N ASP A 293 -25.89 -5.01 4.62
CA ASP A 293 -27.24 -4.79 5.15
C ASP A 293 -27.49 -3.35 5.64
N GLY A 294 -26.48 -2.48 5.52
CA GLY A 294 -26.52 -1.07 5.95
C GLY A 294 -26.17 -0.84 7.41
N THR A 295 -25.80 -1.86 8.17
CA THR A 295 -25.37 -1.70 9.57
C THR A 295 -23.94 -1.22 9.67
N TYR A 296 -23.68 -0.31 10.64
CA TYR A 296 -22.33 0.18 10.93
C TYR A 296 -21.68 -0.66 12.01
N ASP A 297 -20.42 -1.07 11.79
CA ASP A 297 -19.73 -1.96 12.71
C ASP A 297 -18.21 -1.69 12.79
N GLY A 298 -17.59 -2.39 13.72
CA GLY A 298 -16.14 -2.45 13.90
C GLY A 298 -15.53 -1.27 14.66
N THR A 299 -14.27 -1.45 15.00
CA THR A 299 -13.44 -0.43 15.65
C THR A 299 -12.47 0.13 14.62
N ASP A 300 -12.55 1.43 14.41
CA ASP A 300 -11.68 2.12 13.47
C ASP A 300 -10.22 2.17 13.94
N TYR A 301 -9.31 2.29 13.00
CA TYR A 301 -7.89 2.52 13.27
C TYR A 301 -7.66 3.81 14.05
N PRO A 302 -6.62 3.87 14.90
CA PRO A 302 -6.38 5.06 15.71
C PRO A 302 -6.30 6.37 14.91
N SER A 303 -5.59 6.39 13.79
CA SER A 303 -5.38 7.60 12.99
C SER A 303 -5.49 7.40 11.46
N LEU A 304 -5.62 6.17 10.97
CA LEU A 304 -5.57 5.88 9.53
C LEU A 304 -6.70 6.58 8.78
N THR A 305 -7.94 6.37 9.19
CA THR A 305 -9.12 6.98 8.56
C THR A 305 -9.08 8.50 8.61
N TYR A 306 -8.64 9.09 9.75
CA TYR A 306 -8.42 10.52 9.83
C TYR A 306 -7.40 11.01 8.79
N ASN A 307 -6.28 10.30 8.63
CA ASN A 307 -5.24 10.66 7.67
C ASN A 307 -5.72 10.55 6.21
N ASP A 308 -6.57 9.57 5.90
CA ASP A 308 -7.14 9.42 4.56
C ASP A 308 -8.16 10.52 4.25
N LEU A 309 -9.04 10.83 5.19
CA LEU A 309 -9.97 11.97 5.10
C LEU A 309 -9.22 13.30 4.98
N PHE A 310 -8.11 13.48 5.73
CA PHE A 310 -7.26 14.67 5.63
C PHE A 310 -6.66 14.83 4.23
N ASN A 311 -6.16 13.75 3.64
CA ASN A 311 -5.59 13.77 2.29
C ASN A 311 -6.66 14.11 1.23
N LEU A 312 -7.83 13.49 1.33
CA LEU A 312 -8.95 13.75 0.43
C LEU A 312 -9.43 15.21 0.57
N GLN A 313 -9.60 15.69 1.81
CA GLN A 313 -9.97 17.08 2.08
C GLN A 313 -8.95 18.07 1.51
N ALA A 314 -7.65 17.81 1.68
CA ALA A 314 -6.59 18.67 1.15
C ALA A 314 -6.66 18.75 -0.39
N TYR A 315 -6.85 17.62 -1.07
CA TYR A 315 -7.03 17.59 -2.52
C TYR A 315 -8.27 18.37 -2.97
N LEU A 316 -9.42 18.12 -2.36
CA LEU A 316 -10.66 18.82 -2.69
C LEU A 316 -10.53 20.34 -2.47
N THR A 317 -9.93 20.76 -1.35
CA THR A 317 -9.70 22.17 -1.05
C THR A 317 -8.76 22.82 -2.07
N GLU A 318 -7.71 22.11 -2.49
CA GLU A 318 -6.80 22.61 -3.54
C GLU A 318 -7.52 22.82 -4.87
N LYS A 319 -8.44 21.91 -5.24
CA LYS A 319 -9.16 21.97 -6.52
C LYS A 319 -10.33 22.94 -6.54
N THR A 320 -11.07 23.07 -5.45
CA THR A 320 -12.31 23.85 -5.38
C THR A 320 -12.15 25.19 -4.67
N GLY A 321 -11.12 25.34 -3.84
CA GLY A 321 -10.94 26.48 -2.94
C GLY A 321 -11.78 26.41 -1.66
N GLU A 322 -12.58 25.35 -1.47
CA GLU A 322 -13.51 25.21 -0.35
C GLU A 322 -13.34 23.84 0.34
N GLN A 323 -13.65 23.79 1.64
CA GLN A 323 -13.67 22.54 2.39
C GLN A 323 -14.98 21.78 2.18
N ASN A 324 -14.91 20.48 1.98
CA ASN A 324 -16.06 19.61 2.08
C ASN A 324 -16.50 19.50 3.55
N GLN A 325 -17.72 19.93 3.84
CA GLN A 325 -18.20 20.07 5.22
C GLN A 325 -18.43 18.71 5.91
N THR A 326 -18.85 17.70 5.17
CA THR A 326 -19.04 16.34 5.71
C THR A 326 -17.71 15.74 6.14
N ILE A 327 -16.69 15.81 5.28
CA ILE A 327 -15.34 15.35 5.60
C ILE A 327 -14.77 16.14 6.80
N ALA A 328 -14.94 17.47 6.82
CA ALA A 328 -14.49 18.29 7.94
C ALA A 328 -15.15 17.89 9.27
N ASN A 329 -16.45 17.55 9.25
CA ASN A 329 -17.18 17.07 10.41
C ASN A 329 -16.67 15.70 10.91
N LEU A 330 -16.47 14.74 10.01
CA LEU A 330 -15.90 13.42 10.33
C LEU A 330 -14.50 13.55 10.96
N MET A 331 -13.64 14.36 10.33
CA MET A 331 -12.30 14.66 10.84
C MET A 331 -12.33 15.30 12.22
N TYR A 332 -13.25 16.24 12.45
CA TYR A 332 -13.38 16.91 13.76
C TYR A 332 -13.70 15.92 14.88
N HIS A 333 -14.68 15.04 14.68
CA HIS A 333 -15.07 14.05 15.67
C HIS A 333 -13.94 13.06 15.94
N LYS A 334 -13.34 12.51 14.88
CA LYS A 334 -12.19 11.62 15.01
C LYS A 334 -11.00 12.27 15.72
N LEU A 335 -10.72 13.54 15.42
CA LEU A 335 -9.66 14.30 16.09
C LEU A 335 -9.93 14.47 17.59
N CYS A 336 -11.17 14.78 17.97
CA CYS A 336 -11.57 14.87 19.38
C CYS A 336 -11.38 13.53 20.11
N TRP A 337 -11.75 12.40 19.46
CA TRP A 337 -11.52 11.08 20.00
C TRP A 337 -10.02 10.77 20.12
N MET A 338 -9.23 11.08 19.10
CA MET A 338 -7.77 10.88 19.12
C MET A 338 -7.11 11.63 20.28
N TRP A 339 -7.49 12.89 20.51
CA TRP A 339 -6.97 13.66 21.65
C TRP A 339 -7.35 13.05 23.00
N ALA A 340 -8.59 12.62 23.15
CA ALA A 340 -9.05 11.97 24.37
C ALA A 340 -8.34 10.64 24.65
N ASN A 341 -7.82 9.98 23.61
CA ASN A 341 -7.13 8.69 23.70
C ASN A 341 -5.59 8.78 23.52
N ASN A 342 -5.01 10.00 23.59
CA ASN A 342 -3.58 10.25 23.45
C ASN A 342 -2.96 9.74 22.14
N VAL A 343 -3.71 9.71 21.05
CA VAL A 343 -3.18 9.41 19.71
C VAL A 343 -2.45 10.66 19.20
N THR A 344 -1.16 10.54 18.90
CA THR A 344 -0.30 11.67 18.51
C THR A 344 0.25 11.56 17.08
N ASP A 345 0.21 10.37 16.49
CA ASP A 345 0.70 10.09 15.14
C ASP A 345 -0.42 10.27 14.10
N TYR A 346 -0.66 11.51 13.70
CA TYR A 346 -1.62 11.88 12.67
C TYR A 346 -1.19 13.14 11.92
N LYS A 347 -1.74 13.35 10.73
CA LYS A 347 -1.47 14.52 9.87
C LYS A 347 -2.04 15.81 10.46
N ARG A 348 -1.36 16.93 10.21
CA ARG A 348 -1.70 18.25 10.73
C ARG A 348 -1.63 19.28 9.60
#